data_7bfc6dcb2f685810caaff27b1722676d
#
_entry.id   7bfc6dcb2f685810caaff27b1722676d
#
_cell.length_a   1.000
_cell.length_b   1.000
_cell.length_c   1.000
_cell.angle_alpha   90.00
_cell.angle_beta   90.00
_cell.angle_gamma   90.00
#
_symmetry.space_group_name_H-M   'P 1'
#
loop_
_entity.id
_entity.type
_entity.pdbx_description
1 polymer ?
#
loop_
_entity_poly.entity_id
_entity_poly.type
_entity_poly.pdbx_seq_one_letter_code
_entity_poly.pdbx_strand_id
1 'polypeptide(L)'
;TNLKLRASYGKVGNDKLGATRFLYISNISTGGGVIPSLGRGQAINQGKLGNPNLGWEIAYKQNYGIDVQLFRELSLTVDYFREKREDVLISRGTVPEIQGVALGNLPKVNMGRIDNHGFEFEATYNKRIDKDWSFTVKGNFAYNKNTQRFMDEAQKPADYVYRYRSTGYSIGQNFGYRIDYSNGNGYINTQEELDKALATYQVGGTPRMGDFLYVDLNEDGIIDEKDQAPIKYSDIPRITYGFSGSVNWKNFDFSFLFSGIAKASRLYAGWGATEFANVGFFSDYHLQAWTPERFANGEEILYPALGSAPGTSQKPNDFFIMDRSFLRLKNIELGYTLPKGLLKKVGINSTRIYVNGNNLLTWKAMKTDVIDPEQGSDLNYPITKMVNFGINVTF
;
A
#
# COMPACT_ATOMS: atom_id res chain seq x y z
N THR A 1 12.21 18.13 -34.83
CA THR A 1 12.17 18.55 -33.41
C THR A 1 10.92 19.35 -33.17
N ASN A 2 10.20 19.00 -32.14
CA ASN A 2 9.00 19.72 -31.70
C ASN A 2 9.09 19.94 -30.18
N LEU A 3 8.67 21.12 -29.73
CA LEU A 3 8.58 21.47 -28.31
C LEU A 3 7.20 22.07 -28.05
N LYS A 4 6.50 21.52 -27.05
CA LYS A 4 5.21 22.03 -26.60
C LYS A 4 5.25 22.24 -25.09
N LEU A 5 4.89 23.42 -24.66
CA LEU A 5 4.70 23.77 -23.26
C LEU A 5 3.21 23.72 -22.93
N ARG A 6 2.86 23.17 -21.78
CA ARG A 6 1.50 23.07 -21.28
C ARG A 6 1.43 23.64 -19.88
N ALA A 7 0.38 24.39 -19.60
CA ALA A 7 0.04 24.83 -18.26
C ALA A 7 -1.47 24.81 -18.10
N SER A 8 -1.95 24.31 -16.98
CA SER A 8 -3.37 24.32 -16.67
C SER A 8 -3.60 24.63 -15.18
N TYR A 9 -4.70 25.32 -14.93
CA TYR A 9 -5.25 25.56 -13.60
C TYR A 9 -6.75 25.26 -13.65
N GLY A 10 -7.24 24.53 -12.66
CA GLY A 10 -8.66 24.17 -12.59
C GLY A 10 -9.16 24.04 -11.16
N LYS A 11 -10.43 24.32 -10.97
CA LYS A 11 -11.18 24.04 -9.76
C LYS A 11 -12.20 22.94 -10.06
N VAL A 12 -12.15 21.85 -9.31
CA VAL A 12 -13.00 20.66 -9.51
C VAL A 12 -13.70 20.33 -8.21
N GLY A 13 -15.01 20.14 -8.26
CA GLY A 13 -15.80 19.62 -7.14
C GLY A 13 -15.85 18.09 -7.17
N ASN A 14 -15.91 17.48 -6.01
CA ASN A 14 -16.09 16.04 -5.83
C ASN A 14 -17.26 15.81 -4.85
N ASP A 15 -18.26 15.07 -5.32
CA ASP A 15 -19.44 14.66 -4.55
C ASP A 15 -19.39 13.20 -4.08
N LYS A 16 -18.29 12.49 -4.38
CA LYS A 16 -18.12 11.10 -3.99
C LYS A 16 -17.81 10.99 -2.49
N LEU A 17 -18.84 10.77 -1.70
CA LEU A 17 -18.76 10.65 -0.24
C LEU A 17 -18.45 9.22 0.25
N GLY A 18 -17.89 8.35 -0.61
CA GLY A 18 -17.69 6.93 -0.35
C GLY A 18 -19.00 6.13 -0.43
N ALA A 19 -19.08 5.01 0.29
CA ALA A 19 -20.26 4.13 0.29
C ALA A 19 -21.45 4.69 1.12
N THR A 20 -21.24 5.72 1.92
CA THR A 20 -22.26 6.25 2.83
C THR A 20 -23.13 7.28 2.11
N ARG A 21 -24.39 6.97 1.94
CA ARG A 21 -25.42 7.89 1.39
C ARG A 21 -26.18 8.58 2.50
N PHE A 22 -26.83 9.69 2.19
CA PHE A 22 -27.74 10.40 3.10
C PHE A 22 -27.10 10.87 4.42
N LEU A 23 -25.84 11.33 4.36
CA LEU A 23 -25.10 11.86 5.51
C LEU A 23 -25.72 13.11 6.14
N TYR A 24 -26.70 13.71 5.48
CA TYR A 24 -27.48 14.87 5.97
C TYR A 24 -28.65 14.46 6.87
N ILE A 25 -28.99 13.16 6.96
CA ILE A 25 -30.09 12.63 7.78
C ILE A 25 -29.50 11.91 8.99
N SER A 26 -30.05 12.18 10.16
CA SER A 26 -29.72 11.44 11.38
C SER A 26 -30.32 10.03 11.34
N ASN A 27 -29.56 9.04 11.78
CA ASN A 27 -30.02 7.67 11.88
C ASN A 27 -30.62 7.38 13.27
N ILE A 28 -31.80 6.78 13.27
CA ILE A 28 -32.41 6.22 14.46
C ILE A 28 -32.56 4.71 14.23
N SER A 29 -32.04 3.91 15.13
CA SER A 29 -32.16 2.45 15.08
C SER A 29 -33.08 1.95 16.23
N THR A 30 -33.98 1.03 15.89
CA THR A 30 -34.77 0.28 16.88
C THR A 30 -34.16 -1.11 17.00
N GLY A 31 -33.83 -1.53 18.20
CA GLY A 31 -33.26 -2.85 18.48
C GLY A 31 -33.76 -3.45 19.77
N GLY A 32 -33.62 -4.77 19.90
CA GLY A 32 -33.90 -5.45 21.16
C GLY A 32 -32.91 -5.01 22.24
N GLY A 33 -33.39 -4.50 23.34
CA GLY A 33 -32.59 -4.15 24.51
C GLY A 33 -33.26 -4.58 25.79
N VAL A 34 -32.49 -4.80 26.85
CA VAL A 34 -33.00 -4.97 28.21
C VAL A 34 -33.04 -3.59 28.85
N ILE A 35 -34.22 -3.05 29.08
CA ILE A 35 -34.38 -1.86 29.88
C ILE A 35 -34.55 -2.34 31.33
N PRO A 36 -33.59 -2.08 32.23
CA PRO A 36 -33.55 -2.69 33.56
C PRO A 36 -34.84 -2.54 34.38
N SER A 37 -35.59 -1.47 34.14
CA SER A 37 -36.82 -1.14 34.81
C SER A 37 -38.12 -1.62 34.11
N LEU A 38 -38.02 -1.99 32.82
CA LEU A 38 -39.19 -2.29 31.96
C LEU A 38 -39.14 -3.69 31.33
N GLY A 39 -38.10 -4.49 31.60
CA GLY A 39 -37.92 -5.81 31.01
C GLY A 39 -37.44 -5.77 29.56
N ARG A 40 -37.73 -6.83 28.80
CA ARG A 40 -37.36 -6.90 27.38
C ARG A 40 -38.27 -6.02 26.52
N GLY A 41 -37.73 -5.05 25.82
CA GLY A 41 -38.47 -4.15 24.93
C GLY A 41 -37.64 -3.73 23.74
N GLN A 42 -38.26 -3.00 22.80
CA GLN A 42 -37.53 -2.35 21.75
C GLN A 42 -36.89 -1.05 22.28
N ALA A 43 -35.55 -0.99 22.27
CA ALA A 43 -34.85 0.23 22.59
C ALA A 43 -34.73 1.09 21.32
N ILE A 44 -34.94 2.39 21.46
CA ILE A 44 -34.65 3.37 20.41
C ILE A 44 -33.28 3.93 20.68
N ASN A 45 -32.37 3.70 19.77
CA ASN A 45 -30.99 4.19 19.86
C ASN A 45 -30.76 5.25 18.78
N GLN A 46 -30.18 6.37 19.21
CA GLN A 46 -29.67 7.37 18.28
C GLN A 46 -28.37 6.87 17.65
N GLY A 47 -28.38 6.72 16.34
CA GLY A 47 -27.20 6.37 15.56
C GLY A 47 -26.41 7.60 15.16
N LYS A 48 -25.87 7.59 13.93
CA LYS A 48 -25.09 8.71 13.39
C LYS A 48 -25.98 9.94 13.21
N LEU A 49 -25.47 11.08 13.67
CA LEU A 49 -26.09 12.38 13.44
C LEU A 49 -25.85 12.84 12.00
N GLY A 50 -26.88 13.42 11.38
CA GLY A 50 -26.78 14.01 10.05
C GLY A 50 -26.18 15.41 10.08
N ASN A 51 -25.56 15.80 8.97
CA ASN A 51 -25.09 17.17 8.74
C ASN A 51 -25.88 17.80 7.59
N PRO A 52 -26.82 18.71 7.84
CA PRO A 52 -27.58 19.38 6.78
C PRO A 52 -26.73 20.32 5.91
N ASN A 53 -25.53 20.70 6.38
CA ASN A 53 -24.62 21.64 5.71
C ASN A 53 -23.51 20.94 4.92
N LEU A 54 -23.77 19.74 4.42
CA LEU A 54 -22.81 19.03 3.59
C LEU A 54 -22.57 19.76 2.27
N GLY A 55 -21.31 19.97 1.95
CA GLY A 55 -20.83 20.52 0.69
C GLY A 55 -19.99 19.53 -0.10
N TRP A 56 -19.59 19.94 -1.28
CA TRP A 56 -18.62 19.19 -2.08
C TRP A 56 -17.19 19.46 -1.62
N GLU A 57 -16.35 18.43 -1.71
CA GLU A 57 -14.91 18.62 -1.63
C GLU A 57 -14.43 19.39 -2.86
N ILE A 58 -13.50 20.30 -2.67
CA ILE A 58 -12.97 21.16 -3.72
C ILE A 58 -11.49 20.88 -3.93
N ALA A 59 -11.10 20.60 -5.17
CA ALA A 59 -9.71 20.41 -5.56
C ALA A 59 -9.26 21.55 -6.48
N TYR A 60 -8.22 22.28 -6.09
CA TYR A 60 -7.50 23.24 -6.92
C TYR A 60 -6.30 22.52 -7.52
N LYS A 61 -6.33 22.33 -8.84
CA LYS A 61 -5.31 21.57 -9.59
C LYS A 61 -4.47 22.49 -10.46
N GLN A 62 -3.17 22.28 -10.42
CA GLN A 62 -2.18 22.91 -11.26
C GLN A 62 -1.37 21.81 -11.95
N ASN A 63 -1.15 21.95 -13.25
CA ASN A 63 -0.27 21.08 -14.00
C ASN A 63 0.59 21.92 -14.94
N TYR A 64 1.88 21.59 -15.01
CA TYR A 64 2.86 22.20 -15.90
C TYR A 64 3.57 21.10 -16.63
N GLY A 65 3.46 21.06 -17.94
CA GLY A 65 3.98 19.98 -18.77
C GLY A 65 4.90 20.48 -19.89
N ILE A 66 5.83 19.64 -20.24
CA ILE A 66 6.75 19.83 -21.36
C ILE A 66 6.73 18.56 -22.20
N ASP A 67 6.35 18.70 -23.47
CA ASP A 67 6.46 17.65 -24.48
C ASP A 67 7.58 17.99 -25.45
N VAL A 68 8.53 17.09 -25.61
CA VAL A 68 9.68 17.25 -26.53
C VAL A 68 9.72 16.08 -27.49
N GLN A 69 9.80 16.37 -28.77
CA GLN A 69 10.07 15.37 -29.79
C GLN A 69 11.39 15.69 -30.51
N LEU A 70 12.36 14.80 -30.41
CA LEU A 70 13.68 14.95 -31.01
C LEU A 70 13.84 13.92 -32.14
N PHE A 71 14.37 14.39 -33.27
CA PHE A 71 14.72 13.57 -34.43
C PHE A 71 13.61 12.68 -34.97
N ARG A 72 12.33 12.95 -34.60
CA ARG A 72 11.15 12.10 -34.86
C ARG A 72 11.24 10.70 -34.22
N GLU A 73 12.25 10.41 -33.45
CA GLU A 73 12.54 9.11 -32.86
C GLU A 73 12.33 9.11 -31.34
N LEU A 74 12.71 10.17 -30.65
CA LEU A 74 12.63 10.31 -29.22
C LEU A 74 11.51 11.29 -28.83
N SER A 75 10.55 10.78 -28.06
CA SER A 75 9.50 11.59 -27.43
C SER A 75 9.69 11.57 -25.92
N LEU A 76 9.71 12.76 -25.32
CA LEU A 76 9.80 12.95 -23.86
C LEU A 76 8.63 13.78 -23.41
N THR A 77 8.00 13.38 -22.33
CA THR A 77 6.95 14.13 -21.63
C THR A 77 7.32 14.23 -20.16
N VAL A 78 7.27 15.43 -19.63
CA VAL A 78 7.50 15.71 -18.21
C VAL A 78 6.34 16.56 -17.73
N ASP A 79 5.68 16.14 -16.68
CA ASP A 79 4.62 16.88 -16.02
C ASP A 79 4.94 17.08 -14.54
N TYR A 80 4.78 18.30 -14.06
CA TYR A 80 4.73 18.62 -12.64
C TYR A 80 3.29 18.97 -12.29
N PHE A 81 2.75 18.36 -11.23
CA PHE A 81 1.41 18.66 -10.77
C PHE A 81 1.40 19.03 -9.29
N ARG A 82 0.44 19.87 -8.95
CA ARG A 82 0.09 20.20 -7.58
C ARG A 82 -1.43 20.27 -7.44
N GLU A 83 -1.94 19.68 -6.38
CA GLU A 83 -3.35 19.68 -6.03
C GLU A 83 -3.50 20.08 -4.56
N LYS A 84 -4.38 21.04 -4.30
CA LYS A 84 -4.84 21.38 -2.95
C LYS A 84 -6.30 21.00 -2.85
N ARG A 85 -6.62 20.12 -1.94
CA ARG A 85 -8.00 19.74 -1.61
C ARG A 85 -8.42 20.46 -0.35
N GLU A 86 -9.54 21.13 -0.44
CA GLU A 86 -10.21 21.83 0.66
C GLU A 86 -11.61 21.25 0.82
N ASP A 87 -12.22 21.52 1.98
CA ASP A 87 -13.55 21.03 2.33
C ASP A 87 -13.66 19.49 2.27
N VAL A 88 -12.55 18.79 2.51
CA VAL A 88 -12.54 17.32 2.58
C VAL A 88 -13.42 16.86 3.75
N LEU A 89 -14.29 15.89 3.48
CA LEU A 89 -15.24 15.38 4.47
C LEU A 89 -14.52 14.54 5.52
N ILE A 90 -14.43 15.02 6.75
CA ILE A 90 -13.73 14.40 7.86
C ILE A 90 -14.62 14.18 9.08
N SER A 91 -14.21 13.26 9.96
CA SER A 91 -14.80 13.08 11.28
C SER A 91 -14.30 14.16 12.23
N ARG A 92 -15.15 14.55 13.21
CA ARG A 92 -14.79 15.50 14.26
C ARG A 92 -13.98 14.78 15.34
N GLY A 93 -12.80 15.28 15.64
CA GLY A 93 -11.92 14.76 16.70
C GLY A 93 -11.72 15.69 17.89
N THR A 94 -12.11 16.97 17.75
CA THR A 94 -11.93 18.00 18.79
C THR A 94 -13.17 18.17 19.67
N VAL A 95 -14.28 17.50 19.37
CA VAL A 95 -15.52 17.57 20.19
C VAL A 95 -15.38 16.71 21.42
N PRO A 96 -15.51 17.26 22.62
CA PRO A 96 -15.40 16.49 23.86
C PRO A 96 -16.54 15.46 24.03
N GLU A 97 -16.22 14.26 24.49
CA GLU A 97 -17.22 13.19 24.69
C GLU A 97 -18.25 13.52 25.80
N ILE A 98 -17.94 14.43 26.70
CA ILE A 98 -18.84 14.90 27.74
C ILE A 98 -20.16 15.48 27.22
N GLN A 99 -20.21 15.84 25.92
CA GLN A 99 -21.45 16.29 25.28
C GLN A 99 -22.49 15.14 25.09
N GLY A 100 -22.14 13.91 25.45
CA GLY A 100 -23.08 12.77 25.54
C GLY A 100 -23.31 12.01 24.20
N VAL A 101 -22.65 12.40 23.11
CA VAL A 101 -22.70 11.68 21.84
C VAL A 101 -21.32 11.08 21.56
N ALA A 102 -21.27 9.77 21.32
CA ALA A 102 -20.03 9.11 20.96
C ALA A 102 -19.41 9.74 19.68
N LEU A 103 -18.08 9.91 19.66
CA LEU A 103 -17.35 10.55 18.53
C LEU A 103 -17.69 9.90 17.17
N GLY A 104 -17.88 8.57 17.14
CA GLY A 104 -18.27 7.84 15.93
C GLY A 104 -19.67 8.15 15.40
N ASN A 105 -20.53 8.75 16.24
CA ASN A 105 -21.89 9.17 15.88
C ASN A 105 -21.99 10.65 15.53
N LEU A 106 -20.92 11.42 15.73
CA LEU A 106 -20.90 12.81 15.31
C LEU A 106 -21.00 12.94 13.77
N PRO A 107 -21.64 13.99 13.27
CA PRO A 107 -21.74 14.21 11.85
C PRO A 107 -20.37 14.52 11.27
N LYS A 108 -20.09 13.98 10.08
CA LYS A 108 -18.93 14.41 9.30
C LYS A 108 -19.11 15.83 8.80
N VAL A 109 -18.01 16.56 8.66
CA VAL A 109 -17.98 17.96 8.25
C VAL A 109 -16.95 18.20 7.15
N ASN A 110 -17.25 19.18 6.28
CA ASN A 110 -16.37 19.60 5.20
C ASN A 110 -15.37 20.64 5.72
N MET A 111 -14.26 20.21 6.29
CA MET A 111 -13.22 21.10 6.82
C MET A 111 -11.79 20.55 6.69
N GLY A 112 -11.64 19.31 6.25
CA GLY A 112 -10.34 18.70 6.02
C GLY A 112 -9.57 19.37 4.87
N ARG A 113 -8.25 19.34 4.95
CA ARG A 113 -7.35 19.86 3.92
C ARG A 113 -6.24 18.89 3.62
N ILE A 114 -5.99 18.63 2.33
CA ILE A 114 -4.96 17.71 1.84
C ILE A 114 -4.22 18.37 0.68
N ASP A 115 -2.91 18.38 0.74
CA ASP A 115 -2.06 18.75 -0.39
C ASP A 115 -1.55 17.49 -1.08
N ASN A 116 -1.43 17.55 -2.41
CA ASN A 116 -0.78 16.54 -3.21
C ASN A 116 0.13 17.19 -4.25
N HIS A 117 1.31 16.66 -4.48
CA HIS A 117 2.22 17.12 -5.51
C HIS A 117 3.11 15.99 -6.00
N GLY A 118 3.57 16.13 -7.21
CA GLY A 118 4.43 15.15 -7.81
C GLY A 118 4.91 15.54 -9.20
N PHE A 119 5.60 14.63 -9.82
CA PHE A 119 5.99 14.75 -11.21
C PHE A 119 5.89 13.39 -11.91
N GLU A 120 5.63 13.47 -13.19
CA GLU A 120 5.53 12.32 -14.09
C GLU A 120 6.52 12.51 -15.23
N PHE A 121 7.12 11.42 -15.64
CA PHE A 121 8.06 11.37 -16.75
C PHE A 121 7.72 10.19 -17.65
N GLU A 122 7.64 10.44 -18.95
CA GLU A 122 7.52 9.42 -19.97
C GLU A 122 8.54 9.65 -21.06
N ALA A 123 9.25 8.60 -21.46
CA ALA A 123 10.17 8.60 -22.58
C ALA A 123 9.83 7.45 -23.52
N THR A 124 9.76 7.74 -24.81
CA THR A 124 9.59 6.72 -25.84
C THR A 124 10.62 6.95 -26.94
N TYR A 125 11.43 5.95 -27.20
CA TYR A 125 12.40 5.97 -28.30
C TYR A 125 12.04 4.90 -29.33
N ASN A 126 11.75 5.33 -30.55
CA ASN A 126 11.43 4.47 -31.68
C ASN A 126 12.52 4.62 -32.74
N LYS A 127 13.15 3.53 -33.13
CA LYS A 127 14.17 3.51 -34.15
C LYS A 127 13.89 2.43 -35.17
N ARG A 128 13.85 2.82 -36.43
CA ARG A 128 13.96 1.91 -37.56
C ARG A 128 15.35 2.05 -38.15
N ILE A 129 16.15 1.00 -38.04
CA ILE A 129 17.53 0.97 -38.55
C ILE A 129 17.51 0.76 -40.05
N ASP A 130 16.76 -0.26 -40.48
CA ASP A 130 16.57 -0.62 -41.88
C ASP A 130 15.23 -1.28 -42.12
N LYS A 131 15.07 -2.00 -43.24
CA LYS A 131 13.83 -2.74 -43.54
C LYS A 131 13.60 -3.96 -42.63
N ASP A 132 14.66 -4.49 -42.04
CA ASP A 132 14.64 -5.73 -41.26
C ASP A 132 14.69 -5.48 -39.76
N TRP A 133 15.19 -4.30 -39.32
CA TRP A 133 15.37 -3.98 -37.91
C TRP A 133 14.60 -2.74 -37.49
N SER A 134 13.79 -2.89 -36.47
CA SER A 134 13.21 -1.77 -35.72
C SER A 134 13.10 -2.12 -34.25
N PHE A 135 13.20 -1.12 -33.38
CA PHE A 135 12.96 -1.29 -31.96
C PHE A 135 12.27 -0.08 -31.34
N THR A 136 11.56 -0.34 -30.27
CA THR A 136 10.93 0.65 -29.42
C THR A 136 11.35 0.39 -27.98
N VAL A 137 11.73 1.46 -27.28
CA VAL A 137 11.96 1.44 -25.85
C VAL A 137 11.08 2.51 -25.23
N LYS A 138 10.34 2.15 -24.18
CA LYS A 138 9.46 3.06 -23.45
C LYS A 138 9.71 2.94 -21.95
N GLY A 139 9.85 4.08 -21.28
CA GLY A 139 9.93 4.17 -19.83
C GLY A 139 8.94 5.20 -19.30
N ASN A 140 8.35 4.91 -18.17
CA ASN A 140 7.53 5.85 -17.42
C ASN A 140 7.91 5.82 -15.94
N PHE A 141 7.82 6.97 -15.30
CA PHE A 141 8.11 7.16 -13.89
C PHE A 141 7.17 8.22 -13.33
N ALA A 142 6.57 7.95 -12.18
CA ALA A 142 5.78 8.94 -11.47
C ALA A 142 6.19 8.97 -9.99
N TYR A 143 6.34 10.18 -9.47
CA TYR A 143 6.51 10.44 -8.06
C TYR A 143 5.32 11.25 -7.55
N ASN A 144 4.72 10.80 -6.46
CA ASN A 144 3.55 11.42 -5.85
C ASN A 144 3.71 11.46 -4.32
N LYS A 145 3.42 12.60 -3.70
CA LYS A 145 3.38 12.74 -2.25
C LYS A 145 2.16 13.54 -1.83
N ASN A 146 1.24 12.89 -1.14
CA ASN A 146 0.15 13.56 -0.46
C ASN A 146 0.50 13.88 1.01
N THR A 147 -0.11 14.91 1.56
CA THR A 147 0.07 15.31 2.97
C THR A 147 -1.26 15.85 3.49
N GLN A 148 -1.75 15.28 4.55
CA GLN A 148 -2.93 15.76 5.27
C GLN A 148 -2.56 17.02 6.05
N ARG A 149 -3.15 18.17 5.72
CA ARG A 149 -2.82 19.48 6.30
C ARG A 149 -3.68 19.80 7.50
N PHE A 150 -4.90 19.32 7.50
CA PHE A 150 -5.83 19.53 8.60
C PHE A 150 -6.87 18.39 8.63
N MET A 151 -7.04 17.75 9.81
CA MET A 151 -7.90 16.59 10.00
C MET A 151 -8.75 16.65 11.28
N ASP A 152 -8.91 17.82 11.90
CA ASP A 152 -9.70 18.07 13.14
C ASP A 152 -9.35 17.09 14.29
N GLU A 153 -8.05 16.92 14.55
CA GLU A 153 -7.56 16.01 15.59
C GLU A 153 -7.37 16.74 16.91
N ALA A 154 -7.73 16.09 18.01
CA ALA A 154 -7.46 16.62 19.35
C ALA A 154 -5.94 16.83 19.56
N GLN A 155 -5.59 17.94 20.16
CA GLN A 155 -4.20 18.18 20.56
C GLN A 155 -3.79 17.16 21.62
N LYS A 156 -2.64 16.57 21.43
CA LYS A 156 -2.05 15.60 22.36
C LYS A 156 -0.87 16.23 23.10
N PRO A 157 -0.58 15.78 24.33
CA PRO A 157 0.62 16.16 25.05
C PRO A 157 1.90 15.86 24.27
N ALA A 158 3.01 16.48 24.67
CA ALA A 158 4.28 16.37 23.94
C ALA A 158 4.83 14.94 23.87
N ASP A 159 4.58 14.12 24.90
CA ASP A 159 4.94 12.70 24.96
C ASP A 159 4.15 11.81 24.00
N TYR A 160 3.07 12.34 23.39
CA TYR A 160 2.29 11.71 22.34
C TYR A 160 2.64 12.17 20.92
N VAL A 161 3.71 12.95 20.74
CA VAL A 161 4.05 13.60 19.45
C VAL A 161 4.14 12.62 18.30
N TYR A 162 4.60 11.40 18.54
CA TYR A 162 4.78 10.37 17.50
C TYR A 162 3.52 9.55 17.24
N ARG A 163 2.60 9.53 18.19
CA ARG A 163 1.45 8.68 18.13
C ARG A 163 0.39 9.20 17.17
N TYR A 164 -0.26 8.27 16.54
CA TYR A 164 -1.49 8.38 15.75
C TYR A 164 -1.97 9.79 15.46
N ARG A 165 -1.42 10.40 14.46
CA ARG A 165 -1.97 11.62 13.89
C ARG A 165 -1.99 11.51 12.38
N SER A 166 -3.06 12.00 11.76
CA SER A 166 -3.17 12.08 10.31
C SER A 166 -2.54 13.37 9.79
N THR A 167 -2.70 14.46 10.55
CA THR A 167 -2.16 15.78 10.19
C THR A 167 -0.63 15.75 10.12
N GLY A 168 -0.08 16.19 8.99
CA GLY A 168 1.35 16.20 8.69
C GLY A 168 1.86 14.94 7.98
N TYR A 169 1.06 13.87 7.93
CA TYR A 169 1.43 12.61 7.27
C TYR A 169 0.63 12.36 6.00
N SER A 170 1.10 11.40 5.22
CA SER A 170 0.38 10.91 4.05
C SER A 170 -0.88 10.14 4.45
N ILE A 171 -1.88 10.12 3.59
CA ILE A 171 -3.04 9.24 3.75
C ILE A 171 -2.54 7.79 3.83
N GLY A 172 -3.04 7.03 4.81
CA GLY A 172 -2.63 5.64 5.02
C GLY A 172 -1.20 5.48 5.57
N GLN A 173 -0.66 6.49 6.26
CA GLN A 173 0.61 6.35 6.99
C GLN A 173 0.47 5.26 8.06
N ASN A 174 1.41 4.32 8.05
CA ASN A 174 1.48 3.28 9.07
C ASN A 174 2.14 3.83 10.34
N PHE A 175 1.60 3.45 11.51
CA PHE A 175 2.16 3.72 12.82
C PHE A 175 2.31 2.41 13.57
N GLY A 176 3.34 2.30 14.39
CA GLY A 176 3.63 1.11 15.16
C GLY A 176 4.85 1.27 16.04
N TYR A 177 5.20 0.20 16.74
CA TYR A 177 6.38 0.15 17.59
C TYR A 177 7.65 -0.07 16.76
N ARG A 178 8.75 0.53 17.19
CA ARG A 178 10.08 0.22 16.64
C ARG A 178 10.69 -0.91 17.44
N ILE A 179 11.27 -1.89 16.75
CA ILE A 179 11.99 -2.98 17.40
C ILE A 179 13.37 -2.47 17.84
N ASP A 180 13.73 -2.76 19.07
CA ASP A 180 15.05 -2.45 19.64
C ASP A 180 16.04 -3.59 19.31
N TYR A 181 16.92 -3.33 18.36
CA TYR A 181 17.97 -4.25 17.95
C TYR A 181 19.29 -4.09 18.75
N SER A 182 19.29 -3.39 19.88
CA SER A 182 20.50 -3.16 20.69
C SER A 182 21.14 -4.45 21.19
N ASN A 183 20.34 -5.51 21.40
CA ASN A 183 20.82 -6.86 21.77
C ASN A 183 21.24 -7.72 20.57
N GLY A 184 21.25 -7.19 19.34
CA GLY A 184 21.70 -7.84 18.11
C GLY A 184 20.59 -8.42 17.24
N ASN A 185 19.48 -8.95 17.80
CA ASN A 185 18.41 -9.59 17.04
C ASN A 185 16.99 -9.06 17.30
N GLY A 186 16.81 -8.23 18.33
CA GLY A 186 15.53 -7.58 18.62
C GLY A 186 14.49 -8.47 19.31
N TYR A 187 14.85 -9.67 19.75
CA TYR A 187 13.96 -10.56 20.49
C TYR A 187 14.31 -10.56 21.98
N ILE A 188 13.36 -10.89 22.83
CA ILE A 188 13.56 -11.18 24.25
C ILE A 188 14.26 -12.56 24.34
N ASN A 189 15.56 -12.56 24.60
CA ASN A 189 16.38 -13.78 24.58
C ASN A 189 16.75 -14.29 25.97
N THR A 190 16.72 -13.43 26.99
CA THR A 190 17.18 -13.71 28.35
C THR A 190 16.07 -13.50 29.37
N GLN A 191 16.20 -14.14 30.54
CA GLN A 191 15.24 -13.95 31.62
C GLN A 191 15.24 -12.48 32.13
N GLU A 192 16.39 -11.82 32.14
CA GLU A 192 16.50 -10.41 32.53
C GLU A 192 15.71 -9.49 31.58
N GLU A 193 15.82 -9.70 30.27
CA GLU A 193 15.05 -8.97 29.28
C GLU A 193 13.54 -9.24 29.41
N LEU A 194 13.16 -10.48 29.72
CA LEU A 194 11.76 -10.84 29.95
C LEU A 194 11.21 -10.17 31.20
N ASP A 195 11.95 -10.21 32.31
CA ASP A 195 11.52 -9.61 33.58
C ASP A 195 11.37 -8.09 33.41
N LYS A 196 12.27 -7.45 32.69
CA LYS A 196 12.15 -6.04 32.30
C LYS A 196 10.89 -5.80 31.47
N ALA A 197 10.64 -6.59 30.43
CA ALA A 197 9.48 -6.46 29.58
C ALA A 197 8.17 -6.67 30.36
N LEU A 198 8.11 -7.64 31.26
CA LEU A 198 6.95 -7.87 32.12
C LEU A 198 6.66 -6.69 33.06
N ALA A 199 7.70 -5.96 33.50
CA ALA A 199 7.55 -4.81 34.36
C ALA A 199 7.15 -3.52 33.60
N THR A 200 7.53 -3.38 32.32
CA THR A 200 7.44 -2.12 31.58
C THR A 200 6.40 -2.12 30.46
N TYR A 201 6.02 -3.29 29.90
CA TYR A 201 5.11 -3.32 28.75
C TYR A 201 3.63 -3.16 29.12
N GLN A 202 2.99 -2.16 28.54
CA GLN A 202 1.55 -1.89 28.62
C GLN A 202 0.91 -1.89 27.22
N VAL A 203 1.45 -2.69 26.28
CA VAL A 203 0.98 -2.73 24.89
C VAL A 203 -0.20 -3.69 24.67
N GLY A 204 -0.66 -4.35 25.73
CA GLY A 204 -1.66 -5.43 25.67
C GLY A 204 -1.06 -6.75 25.17
N GLY A 205 -1.44 -7.85 25.78
CA GLY A 205 -0.77 -9.14 25.72
C GLY A 205 0.27 -9.26 26.84
N THR A 206 0.83 -10.45 27.00
CA THR A 206 1.88 -10.72 28.01
C THR A 206 3.20 -10.98 27.28
N PRO A 207 4.26 -10.23 27.58
CA PRO A 207 5.57 -10.50 27.02
C PRO A 207 6.05 -11.92 27.36
N ARG A 208 6.75 -12.54 26.43
CA ARG A 208 7.34 -13.89 26.59
C ARG A 208 8.67 -13.95 25.87
N MET A 209 9.44 -15.00 26.17
CA MET A 209 10.68 -15.28 25.47
C MET A 209 10.44 -15.36 23.96
N GLY A 210 11.29 -14.71 23.17
CA GLY A 210 11.21 -14.64 21.72
C GLY A 210 10.18 -13.64 21.18
N ASP A 211 9.48 -12.87 22.01
CA ASP A 211 8.74 -11.69 21.59
C ASP A 211 9.69 -10.53 21.26
N PHE A 212 9.21 -9.50 20.55
CA PHE A 212 10.04 -8.36 20.20
C PHE A 212 10.33 -7.45 21.40
N LEU A 213 11.57 -6.96 21.45
CA LEU A 213 11.94 -5.79 22.24
C LEU A 213 11.49 -4.52 21.52
N TYR A 214 10.88 -3.58 22.25
CA TYR A 214 10.44 -2.31 21.69
C TYR A 214 11.22 -1.14 22.28
N VAL A 215 11.41 -0.11 21.45
CA VAL A 215 12.07 1.14 21.85
C VAL A 215 11.10 1.99 22.66
N ASP A 216 11.52 2.43 23.83
CA ASP A 216 10.89 3.50 24.61
C ASP A 216 11.22 4.84 23.95
N LEU A 217 10.24 5.42 23.24
CA LEU A 217 10.47 6.62 22.43
C LEU A 217 10.35 7.93 23.21
N ASN A 218 9.58 7.93 24.29
CA ASN A 218 9.39 9.10 25.14
C ASN A 218 10.24 9.06 26.40
N GLU A 219 11.01 7.97 26.63
CA GLU A 219 11.94 7.76 27.74
C GLU A 219 11.26 7.81 29.12
N ASP A 220 9.98 7.39 29.20
CA ASP A 220 9.25 7.36 30.48
C ASP A 220 9.40 6.03 31.25
N GLY A 221 10.12 5.06 30.68
CA GLY A 221 10.39 3.75 31.24
C GLY A 221 9.25 2.73 31.04
N ILE A 222 8.20 3.08 30.31
CA ILE A 222 7.04 2.26 30.02
C ILE A 222 6.88 2.15 28.51
N ILE A 223 6.71 0.95 28.00
CA ILE A 223 6.36 0.72 26.59
C ILE A 223 4.84 0.68 26.46
N ASP A 224 4.28 1.74 25.94
CA ASP A 224 2.83 1.88 25.77
C ASP A 224 2.48 2.50 24.40
N GLU A 225 1.25 2.93 24.24
CA GLU A 225 0.79 3.53 22.99
C GLU A 225 1.47 4.85 22.62
N LYS A 226 2.21 5.50 23.54
CA LYS A 226 2.98 6.72 23.27
C LYS A 226 4.27 6.42 22.49
N ASP A 227 4.75 5.16 22.50
CA ASP A 227 5.93 4.72 21.78
C ASP A 227 5.67 4.35 20.31
N GLN A 228 4.44 4.54 19.85
CA GLN A 228 4.13 4.33 18.45
C GLN A 228 4.60 5.48 17.58
N ALA A 229 5.42 5.17 16.59
CA ALA A 229 5.99 6.11 15.62
C ALA A 229 5.45 5.86 14.20
N PRO A 230 5.58 6.85 13.30
CA PRO A 230 5.39 6.59 11.88
C PRO A 230 6.45 5.62 11.38
N ILE A 231 6.01 4.51 10.80
CA ILE A 231 6.87 3.46 10.25
C ILE A 231 6.88 3.54 8.73
N LYS A 232 8.10 3.59 8.15
CA LYS A 232 8.35 3.57 6.71
C LYS A 232 7.43 4.53 5.92
N TYR A 233 6.63 4.00 5.00
CA TYR A 233 5.79 4.77 4.08
C TYR A 233 4.31 4.47 4.31
N SER A 234 3.44 5.22 3.64
CA SER A 234 2.02 4.89 3.55
C SER A 234 1.78 3.70 2.62
N ASP A 235 0.57 3.16 2.64
CA ASP A 235 0.17 2.10 1.72
C ASP A 235 0.07 2.58 0.26
N ILE A 236 -0.15 3.87 0.05
CA ILE A 236 -0.17 4.48 -1.29
C ILE A 236 1.27 4.65 -1.78
N PRO A 237 1.66 4.02 -2.90
CA PRO A 237 3.01 4.16 -3.43
C PRO A 237 3.36 5.61 -3.76
N ARG A 238 4.53 6.06 -3.32
CA ARG A 238 5.07 7.36 -3.74
C ARG A 238 5.71 7.32 -5.11
N ILE A 239 6.19 6.16 -5.52
CA ILE A 239 6.84 5.96 -6.82
C ILE A 239 6.15 4.81 -7.53
N THR A 240 5.78 5.05 -8.80
CA THR A 240 5.37 4.02 -9.74
C THR A 240 6.24 4.13 -10.99
N TYR A 241 6.64 3.01 -11.54
CA TYR A 241 7.51 3.00 -12.71
C TYR A 241 7.25 1.79 -13.60
N GLY A 242 7.53 1.97 -14.88
CA GLY A 242 7.44 0.92 -15.86
C GLY A 242 8.51 1.10 -16.95
N PHE A 243 8.92 -0.01 -17.51
CA PHE A 243 9.87 -0.06 -18.59
C PHE A 243 9.50 -1.17 -19.56
N SER A 244 9.40 -0.85 -20.84
CA SER A 244 9.09 -1.83 -21.88
C SER A 244 9.99 -1.67 -23.09
N GLY A 245 10.20 -2.76 -23.79
CA GLY A 245 10.93 -2.75 -25.03
C GLY A 245 10.31 -3.72 -26.03
N SER A 246 10.44 -3.41 -27.29
CA SER A 246 10.14 -4.32 -28.38
C SER A 246 11.17 -4.20 -29.49
N VAL A 247 11.47 -5.34 -30.11
CA VAL A 247 12.40 -5.45 -31.23
C VAL A 247 11.74 -6.28 -32.31
N ASN A 248 11.76 -5.79 -33.55
CA ASN A 248 11.41 -6.57 -34.72
C ASN A 248 12.67 -6.81 -35.54
N TRP A 249 12.95 -8.05 -35.84
CA TRP A 249 14.07 -8.46 -36.68
C TRP A 249 13.63 -9.47 -37.72
N LYS A 250 13.54 -9.01 -38.99
CA LYS A 250 12.99 -9.82 -40.08
C LYS A 250 11.60 -10.34 -39.72
N ASN A 251 11.51 -11.65 -39.50
CA ASN A 251 10.26 -12.35 -39.14
C ASN A 251 10.11 -12.59 -37.64
N PHE A 252 11.09 -12.21 -36.82
CA PHE A 252 11.03 -12.32 -35.37
C PHE A 252 10.55 -11.01 -34.76
N ASP A 253 9.74 -11.13 -33.75
CA ASP A 253 9.37 -10.05 -32.84
C ASP A 253 9.58 -10.50 -31.40
N PHE A 254 10.16 -9.59 -30.59
CA PHE A 254 10.39 -9.79 -29.16
C PHE A 254 9.89 -8.57 -28.42
N SER A 255 9.22 -8.78 -27.31
CA SER A 255 8.80 -7.69 -26.43
C SER A 255 8.86 -8.09 -24.96
N PHE A 256 9.02 -7.08 -24.09
CA PHE A 256 8.95 -7.25 -22.65
C PHE A 256 8.36 -6.02 -21.98
N LEU A 257 7.81 -6.23 -20.79
CA LEU A 257 7.27 -5.19 -19.92
C LEU A 257 7.66 -5.47 -18.47
N PHE A 258 8.33 -4.51 -17.87
CA PHE A 258 8.54 -4.43 -16.42
C PHE A 258 7.65 -3.37 -15.82
N SER A 259 7.12 -3.61 -14.64
CA SER A 259 6.46 -2.59 -13.83
C SER A 259 6.77 -2.79 -12.36
N GLY A 260 6.72 -1.70 -11.61
CA GLY A 260 7.00 -1.74 -10.19
C GLY A 260 6.49 -0.51 -9.44
N ILE A 261 6.57 -0.63 -8.14
CA ILE A 261 6.30 0.46 -7.21
C ILE A 261 7.45 0.56 -6.22
N ALA A 262 7.63 1.74 -5.63
CA ALA A 262 8.57 1.93 -4.53
C ALA A 262 8.04 2.96 -3.52
N LYS A 263 8.62 2.94 -2.32
CA LYS A 263 8.21 3.80 -1.21
C LYS A 263 6.73 3.60 -0.87
N ALA A 264 6.32 2.36 -0.69
CA ALA A 264 5.02 1.93 -0.18
C ALA A 264 5.24 0.90 0.93
N SER A 265 4.45 0.97 1.99
CA SER A 265 4.51 0.01 3.09
C SER A 265 3.12 -0.32 3.58
N ARG A 266 2.93 -1.53 4.04
CA ARG A 266 1.65 -1.99 4.58
C ARG A 266 1.87 -2.82 5.83
N LEU A 267 0.94 -2.72 6.78
CA LEU A 267 0.83 -3.66 7.87
C LEU A 267 0.29 -4.99 7.33
N TYR A 268 1.06 -6.04 7.49
CA TYR A 268 0.65 -7.41 7.22
C TYR A 268 0.36 -8.09 8.54
N ALA A 269 -0.92 -8.28 8.83
CA ALA A 269 -1.43 -8.93 10.02
C ALA A 269 -2.63 -9.79 9.63
N GLY A 270 -2.92 -10.83 10.41
CA GLY A 270 -4.02 -11.74 10.11
C GLY A 270 -3.58 -13.00 9.37
N TRP A 271 -4.41 -13.51 8.51
CA TRP A 271 -4.25 -14.84 7.88
C TRP A 271 -2.94 -14.97 7.11
N GLY A 272 -2.12 -15.96 7.49
CA GLY A 272 -0.83 -16.23 6.86
C GLY A 272 0.31 -15.31 7.25
N ALA A 273 0.03 -14.16 7.88
CA ALA A 273 1.03 -13.23 8.37
C ALA A 273 1.33 -13.40 9.86
N THR A 274 0.29 -13.67 10.66
CA THR A 274 0.43 -13.94 12.08
C THR A 274 -0.05 -15.36 12.41
N GLU A 275 0.64 -15.99 13.35
CA GLU A 275 0.30 -17.34 13.81
C GLU A 275 -1.10 -17.37 14.43
N PHE A 276 -1.75 -18.51 14.37
CA PHE A 276 -3.10 -18.77 14.90
C PHE A 276 -4.21 -17.83 14.40
N ALA A 277 -3.92 -16.93 13.48
CA ALA A 277 -4.96 -16.15 12.84
C ALA A 277 -5.93 -17.10 12.11
N ASN A 278 -7.24 -16.89 12.29
CA ASN A 278 -8.28 -17.73 11.72
C ASN A 278 -8.07 -19.23 11.92
N VAL A 279 -8.04 -19.66 13.21
CA VAL A 279 -7.99 -21.07 13.62
C VAL A 279 -6.72 -21.83 13.23
N GLY A 280 -5.57 -21.18 13.13
CA GLY A 280 -4.28 -21.88 13.05
C GLY A 280 -3.68 -21.97 11.65
N PHE A 281 -3.86 -20.92 10.85
CA PHE A 281 -3.10 -20.81 9.61
C PHE A 281 -1.63 -20.49 9.90
N PHE A 282 -0.75 -21.31 9.34
CA PHE A 282 0.70 -21.14 9.35
C PHE A 282 1.24 -21.11 7.93
N SER A 283 2.38 -20.47 7.76
CA SER A 283 3.11 -20.40 6.51
C SER A 283 4.57 -20.75 6.72
N ASP A 284 5.31 -21.01 5.65
CA ASP A 284 6.69 -21.51 5.72
C ASP A 284 7.62 -20.62 6.53
N TYR A 285 7.38 -19.31 6.56
CA TYR A 285 8.26 -18.41 7.30
C TYR A 285 8.09 -18.53 8.84
N HIS A 286 7.00 -19.10 9.33
CA HIS A 286 6.85 -19.48 10.74
C HIS A 286 7.77 -20.64 11.15
N LEU A 287 8.27 -21.42 10.20
CA LEU A 287 9.21 -22.51 10.49
C LEU A 287 10.56 -22.00 11.04
N GLN A 288 10.89 -20.74 10.80
CA GLN A 288 12.09 -20.08 11.30
C GLN A 288 11.78 -19.15 12.49
N ALA A 289 10.73 -19.48 13.25
CA ALA A 289 10.40 -18.75 14.45
C ALA A 289 11.46 -18.95 15.55
N TRP A 290 11.53 -17.97 16.43
CA TRP A 290 12.40 -18.03 17.61
C TRP A 290 12.04 -19.25 18.47
N THR A 291 13.06 -20.04 18.84
CA THR A 291 13.01 -21.06 19.91
C THR A 291 14.28 -20.96 20.74
N PRO A 292 14.28 -21.43 22.01
CA PRO A 292 15.48 -21.46 22.84
C PRO A 292 16.63 -22.20 22.17
N GLU A 293 16.35 -23.32 21.51
CA GLU A 293 17.35 -24.15 20.83
C GLU A 293 17.95 -23.42 19.63
N ARG A 294 17.10 -22.80 18.80
CA ARG A 294 17.55 -22.07 17.62
C ARG A 294 18.41 -20.87 18.03
N PHE A 295 18.01 -20.15 19.07
CA PHE A 295 18.80 -19.06 19.62
C PHE A 295 20.16 -19.55 20.18
N ALA A 296 20.16 -20.63 20.98
CA ALA A 296 21.38 -21.20 21.56
C ALA A 296 22.35 -21.70 20.50
N ASN A 297 21.86 -22.25 19.40
CA ASN A 297 22.66 -22.73 18.27
C ASN A 297 23.15 -21.61 17.34
N GLY A 298 22.72 -20.36 17.53
CA GLY A 298 23.04 -19.25 16.61
C GLY A 298 22.42 -19.41 15.21
N GLU A 299 21.31 -20.14 15.11
CA GLU A 299 20.60 -20.33 13.85
C GLU A 299 19.85 -19.04 13.45
N GLU A 300 19.56 -18.91 12.16
CA GLU A 300 18.79 -17.78 11.65
C GLU A 300 17.35 -17.80 12.19
N ILE A 301 16.92 -16.67 12.76
CA ILE A 301 15.57 -16.45 13.29
C ILE A 301 14.90 -15.38 12.44
N LEU A 302 13.83 -15.73 11.75
CA LEU A 302 13.09 -14.83 10.86
C LEU A 302 11.69 -14.46 11.34
N TYR A 303 11.27 -15.00 12.50
CA TYR A 303 9.94 -14.76 13.06
C TYR A 303 9.98 -14.82 14.60
N PRO A 304 9.16 -14.04 15.32
CA PRO A 304 9.08 -14.13 16.78
C PRO A 304 8.59 -15.50 17.26
N ALA A 305 8.68 -15.75 18.55
CA ALA A 305 8.20 -17.00 19.14
C ALA A 305 6.72 -17.23 18.86
N LEU A 306 6.38 -18.45 18.44
CA LEU A 306 4.99 -18.87 18.22
C LEU A 306 4.27 -19.11 19.56
N GLY A 307 3.00 -18.74 19.63
CA GLY A 307 2.20 -18.97 20.83
C GLY A 307 0.71 -18.91 20.56
N SER A 308 -0.05 -19.77 21.23
CA SER A 308 -1.51 -19.83 21.13
C SER A 308 -2.23 -18.66 21.80
N ALA A 309 -1.58 -17.99 22.74
CA ALA A 309 -2.07 -16.74 23.36
C ALA A 309 -1.44 -15.53 22.70
N PRO A 310 -2.14 -14.39 22.61
CA PRO A 310 -1.56 -13.17 22.06
C PRO A 310 -0.33 -12.74 22.87
N GLY A 311 0.83 -12.74 22.21
CA GLY A 311 2.05 -12.10 22.72
C GLY A 311 2.09 -10.62 22.41
N THR A 312 3.19 -9.97 22.75
CA THR A 312 3.38 -8.55 22.45
C THR A 312 3.89 -8.34 21.01
N SER A 313 4.46 -9.34 20.37
CA SER A 313 5.01 -9.26 19.01
C SER A 313 3.99 -8.99 17.93
N GLN A 314 2.73 -9.39 18.09
CA GLN A 314 1.67 -9.24 17.08
C GLN A 314 1.10 -7.82 16.98
N LYS A 315 1.67 -6.87 17.71
CA LYS A 315 1.31 -5.44 17.58
C LYS A 315 1.84 -4.87 16.28
N PRO A 316 1.21 -3.82 15.72
CA PRO A 316 1.80 -3.10 14.60
C PRO A 316 3.22 -2.65 14.95
N ASN A 317 4.20 -3.09 14.20
CA ASN A 317 5.61 -2.78 14.38
C ASN A 317 6.36 -2.78 13.05
N ASP A 318 7.64 -2.44 13.06
CA ASP A 318 8.43 -2.33 11.84
C ASP A 318 8.82 -3.68 11.21
N PHE A 319 8.54 -4.80 11.88
CA PHE A 319 8.61 -6.14 11.28
C PHE A 319 7.38 -6.42 10.42
N PHE A 320 6.17 -6.27 10.98
CA PHE A 320 4.92 -6.53 10.27
C PHE A 320 4.51 -5.40 9.32
N ILE A 321 5.02 -4.17 9.52
CA ILE A 321 4.90 -3.10 8.54
C ILE A 321 6.01 -3.27 7.50
N MET A 322 5.73 -4.02 6.46
CA MET A 322 6.71 -4.39 5.44
C MET A 322 6.75 -3.38 4.29
N ASP A 323 7.96 -3.19 3.73
CA ASP A 323 8.15 -2.46 2.49
C ASP A 323 7.66 -3.33 1.32
N ARG A 324 6.67 -2.85 0.59
CA ARG A 324 6.07 -3.54 -0.55
C ARG A 324 6.61 -3.09 -1.90
N SER A 325 7.79 -2.46 -1.91
CA SER A 325 8.47 -2.10 -3.15
C SER A 325 8.84 -3.34 -3.95
N PHE A 326 8.58 -3.32 -5.25
CA PHE A 326 8.91 -4.44 -6.13
C PHE A 326 9.14 -3.98 -7.56
N LEU A 327 9.83 -4.82 -8.33
CA LEU A 327 9.94 -4.81 -9.79
C LEU A 327 9.48 -6.17 -10.33
N ARG A 328 8.60 -6.19 -11.31
CA ARG A 328 8.07 -7.42 -11.91
C ARG A 328 8.19 -7.43 -13.41
N LEU A 329 8.67 -8.55 -13.96
CA LEU A 329 8.54 -8.86 -15.38
C LEU A 329 7.08 -9.27 -15.62
N LYS A 330 6.26 -8.30 -16.01
CA LYS A 330 4.81 -8.45 -16.22
C LYS A 330 4.50 -9.27 -17.45
N ASN A 331 5.26 -9.03 -18.53
CA ASN A 331 5.08 -9.73 -19.79
C ASN A 331 6.41 -9.87 -20.50
N ILE A 332 6.60 -10.99 -21.17
CA ILE A 332 7.65 -11.25 -22.15
C ILE A 332 7.05 -12.07 -23.27
N GLU A 333 7.33 -11.71 -24.51
CA GLU A 333 6.81 -12.42 -25.67
C GLU A 333 7.86 -12.54 -26.76
N LEU A 334 7.95 -13.72 -27.37
CA LEU A 334 8.74 -13.98 -28.57
C LEU A 334 7.81 -14.56 -29.64
N GLY A 335 7.76 -13.90 -30.77
CA GLY A 335 6.98 -14.29 -31.94
C GLY A 335 7.82 -14.54 -33.15
N TYR A 336 7.32 -15.39 -34.05
CA TYR A 336 7.88 -15.65 -35.37
C TYR A 336 6.77 -15.72 -36.41
N THR A 337 6.86 -14.85 -37.41
CA THR A 337 5.93 -14.81 -38.54
C THR A 337 6.48 -15.66 -39.70
N LEU A 338 5.73 -16.66 -40.14
CA LEU A 338 6.16 -17.52 -41.22
C LEU A 338 6.34 -16.76 -42.55
N PRO A 339 7.40 -17.05 -43.33
CA PRO A 339 7.60 -16.43 -44.63
C PRO A 339 6.42 -16.66 -45.59
N LYS A 340 5.99 -15.59 -46.25
CA LYS A 340 4.83 -15.61 -47.18
C LYS A 340 4.91 -16.68 -48.27
N GLY A 341 6.13 -17.05 -48.70
CA GLY A 341 6.35 -18.07 -49.72
C GLY A 341 5.86 -19.46 -49.33
N LEU A 342 5.87 -19.79 -48.03
CA LEU A 342 5.36 -21.08 -47.53
C LEU A 342 3.83 -21.11 -47.47
N LEU A 343 3.20 -19.95 -47.26
CA LEU A 343 1.76 -19.84 -46.98
C LEU A 343 0.90 -19.67 -48.24
N LYS A 344 1.46 -19.13 -49.33
CA LYS A 344 0.73 -18.87 -50.58
C LYS A 344 0.11 -20.12 -51.18
N LYS A 345 0.73 -21.29 -50.97
CA LYS A 345 0.24 -22.56 -51.52
C LYS A 345 -1.04 -23.07 -50.85
N VAL A 346 -1.34 -22.59 -49.64
CA VAL A 346 -2.48 -23.03 -48.83
C VAL A 346 -3.53 -21.96 -48.61
N GLY A 347 -3.42 -20.81 -49.32
CA GLY A 347 -4.42 -19.72 -49.23
C GLY A 347 -4.37 -18.92 -47.92
N ILE A 348 -3.25 -18.99 -47.21
CA ILE A 348 -3.08 -18.27 -45.93
C ILE A 348 -2.26 -17.01 -46.19
N ASN A 349 -2.74 -15.85 -45.70
CA ASN A 349 -2.08 -14.57 -45.86
C ASN A 349 -0.89 -14.37 -44.88
N SER A 350 -1.08 -14.79 -43.62
CA SER A 350 -0.07 -14.70 -42.59
C SER A 350 -0.27 -15.73 -41.49
N THR A 351 0.82 -16.25 -40.94
CA THR A 351 0.77 -17.12 -39.76
C THR A 351 1.90 -16.65 -38.80
N ARG A 352 1.56 -16.30 -37.57
CA ARG A 352 2.50 -15.97 -36.50
C ARG A 352 2.37 -17.01 -35.39
N ILE A 353 3.49 -17.62 -34.99
CA ILE A 353 3.62 -18.50 -33.83
C ILE A 353 4.30 -17.70 -32.74
N TYR A 354 3.82 -17.80 -31.51
CA TYR A 354 4.41 -17.08 -30.41
C TYR A 354 4.36 -17.85 -29.09
N VAL A 355 5.26 -17.48 -28.19
CA VAL A 355 5.25 -17.86 -26.79
C VAL A 355 5.28 -16.59 -25.96
N ASN A 356 4.42 -16.51 -24.95
CA ASN A 356 4.49 -15.43 -23.99
C ASN A 356 4.47 -15.94 -22.56
N GLY A 357 5.03 -15.13 -21.68
CA GLY A 357 5.05 -15.36 -20.25
C GLY A 357 4.53 -14.14 -19.50
N ASN A 358 3.74 -14.40 -18.45
CA ASN A 358 3.20 -13.36 -17.59
C ASN A 358 3.67 -13.57 -16.15
N ASN A 359 4.07 -12.47 -15.49
CA ASN A 359 4.47 -12.44 -14.08
C ASN A 359 5.59 -13.42 -13.71
N LEU A 360 6.52 -13.70 -14.64
CA LEU A 360 7.50 -14.78 -14.48
C LEU A 360 8.52 -14.50 -13.36
N LEU A 361 8.95 -13.26 -13.22
CA LEU A 361 9.97 -12.86 -12.25
C LEU A 361 9.48 -11.65 -11.44
N THR A 362 9.74 -11.69 -10.14
CA THR A 362 9.45 -10.55 -9.22
C THR A 362 10.63 -10.39 -8.27
N TRP A 363 11.17 -9.17 -8.23
CA TRP A 363 12.13 -8.75 -7.23
C TRP A 363 11.39 -7.85 -6.25
N LYS A 364 11.46 -8.14 -4.97
CA LYS A 364 10.69 -7.44 -3.93
C LYS A 364 11.53 -7.16 -2.69
N ALA A 365 11.16 -6.09 -1.98
CA ALA A 365 11.78 -5.71 -0.71
C ALA A 365 11.22 -6.52 0.49
N MET A 366 10.06 -7.15 0.34
CA MET A 366 9.46 -7.99 1.37
C MET A 366 10.32 -9.22 1.65
N LYS A 367 10.48 -9.54 2.91
CA LYS A 367 11.27 -10.70 3.38
C LYS A 367 10.52 -12.04 3.30
N THR A 368 9.24 -12.04 2.96
CA THR A 368 8.42 -13.25 2.85
C THR A 368 8.01 -13.53 1.40
N ASP A 369 7.93 -14.79 1.03
CA ASP A 369 7.40 -15.25 -0.27
C ASP A 369 5.91 -15.62 -0.21
N VAL A 370 5.34 -15.67 0.98
CA VAL A 370 3.94 -16.04 1.20
C VAL A 370 2.97 -15.00 0.66
N ILE A 371 3.34 -13.72 0.72
CA ILE A 371 2.49 -12.61 0.32
C ILE A 371 3.09 -11.90 -0.89
N ASP A 372 2.26 -11.64 -1.89
CA ASP A 372 2.66 -10.87 -3.06
C ASP A 372 2.56 -9.35 -2.79
N PRO A 373 3.57 -8.55 -3.15
CA PRO A 373 3.59 -7.11 -2.87
C PRO A 373 2.49 -6.30 -3.59
N GLU A 374 1.87 -6.83 -4.64
CA GLU A 374 0.73 -6.18 -5.30
C GLU A 374 -0.60 -6.49 -4.62
N GLN A 375 -0.65 -7.53 -3.79
CA GLN A 375 -1.87 -7.96 -3.12
C GLN A 375 -2.11 -7.22 -1.80
N GLY A 376 -3.30 -7.42 -1.27
CA GLY A 376 -3.69 -6.92 0.05
C GLY A 376 -2.93 -7.58 1.20
N SER A 377 -3.41 -7.35 2.41
CA SER A 377 -2.76 -7.82 3.64
C SER A 377 -2.95 -9.30 3.93
N ASP A 378 -3.91 -9.96 3.30
CA ASP A 378 -4.35 -11.31 3.70
C ASP A 378 -4.03 -12.37 2.64
N LEU A 379 -4.31 -13.63 2.97
CA LEU A 379 -4.23 -14.76 2.04
C LEU A 379 -5.18 -14.59 0.86
N ASN A 380 -4.79 -13.73 -0.07
CA ASN A 380 -5.44 -13.66 -1.36
C ASN A 380 -4.81 -14.71 -2.30
N TYR A 381 -5.58 -15.13 -3.29
CA TYR A 381 -5.05 -16.02 -4.31
C TYR A 381 -3.80 -15.38 -4.96
N PRO A 382 -2.65 -16.06 -4.95
CA PRO A 382 -1.40 -15.47 -5.42
C PRO A 382 -1.47 -15.12 -6.91
N ILE A 383 -0.72 -14.09 -7.31
CA ILE A 383 -0.57 -13.74 -8.71
C ILE A 383 0.10 -14.90 -9.45
N THR A 384 -0.61 -15.45 -10.43
CA THR A 384 -0.13 -16.62 -11.18
C THR A 384 0.98 -16.25 -12.16
N LYS A 385 1.99 -17.11 -12.23
CA LYS A 385 2.94 -17.16 -13.35
C LYS A 385 2.31 -17.98 -14.46
N MET A 386 2.33 -17.47 -15.68
CA MET A 386 1.69 -18.13 -16.80
C MET A 386 2.60 -18.13 -18.01
N VAL A 387 2.62 -19.24 -18.73
CA VAL A 387 3.28 -19.36 -20.04
C VAL A 387 2.24 -19.85 -21.03
N ASN A 388 2.10 -19.14 -22.15
CA ASN A 388 1.16 -19.47 -23.21
C ASN A 388 1.90 -19.67 -24.53
N PHE A 389 1.42 -20.60 -25.31
CA PHE A 389 1.80 -20.82 -26.70
C PHE A 389 0.60 -20.50 -27.58
N GLY A 390 0.81 -19.77 -28.65
CA GLY A 390 -0.28 -19.38 -29.53
C GLY A 390 0.12 -19.33 -30.99
N ILE A 391 -0.91 -19.45 -31.85
CA ILE A 391 -0.80 -19.33 -33.30
C ILE A 391 -1.87 -18.36 -33.77
N ASN A 392 -1.49 -17.33 -34.50
CA ASN A 392 -2.40 -16.41 -35.19
C ASN A 392 -2.35 -16.70 -36.69
N VAL A 393 -3.49 -17.01 -37.29
CA VAL A 393 -3.62 -17.27 -38.72
C VAL A 393 -4.57 -16.25 -39.34
N THR A 394 -4.12 -15.61 -40.42
CA THR A 394 -4.93 -14.67 -41.22
C THR A 394 -5.11 -15.25 -42.62
N PHE A 395 -6.35 -15.40 -43.04
CA PHE A 395 -6.75 -15.93 -44.34
C PHE A 395 -6.99 -14.82 -45.37
#